data_9236e4a40c581fe6aa723ed186feab9e
#
_entry.id   9236e4a40c581fe6aa723ed186feab9e
#
_cell.length_a   1.000
_cell.length_b   1.000
_cell.length_c   1.000
_cell.angle_alpha   90.00
_cell.angle_beta   90.00
_cell.angle_gamma   90.00
#
_symmetry.space_group_name_H-M   'P 1'
#
loop_
_entity.id
_entity.type
_entity.pdbx_description
1 polymer ?
#
loop_
_entity_poly.entity_id
_entity_poly.type
_entity_poly.pdbx_seq_one_letter_code
_entity_poly.pdbx_strand_id
1 'polypeptide(L)'
;MSEANTGLNAGAVSGTAGLSLVPAFVAFSVAILCACASEGLVWYIIYRHADYKKLCFEFEDQQAKLDAMKEKLMYTAGTQTQNAQKAAERKVKIAEDSVKDVQSRLMVKKTRGMLCVGVFMMVAIATLNSFWSGTIAARLPFTPWSFATGMLHYGIPGDDYRECSITAIFILSNISVGAYVKRILSLEGPRVSMPNPYA
;
A
#
# COMPACT_ATOMS: atom_id res chain seq x y z
N MET A 1 -18.90 -18.56 62.04
CA MET A 1 -19.82 -18.59 60.92
C MET A 1 -19.09 -18.12 59.70
N SER A 2 -18.78 -19.10 58.94
CA SER A 2 -17.94 -19.00 57.76
C SER A 2 -18.83 -19.00 56.53
N GLU A 3 -18.70 -18.03 55.66
CA GLU A 3 -19.25 -18.15 54.34
C GLU A 3 -18.12 -18.04 53.30
N ALA A 4 -17.87 -19.16 52.71
CA ALA A 4 -16.95 -19.33 51.60
C ALA A 4 -17.55 -18.69 50.34
N ASN A 5 -16.89 -17.67 49.88
CA ASN A 5 -17.18 -17.10 48.56
C ASN A 5 -16.33 -17.85 47.52
N THR A 6 -17.00 -18.79 46.87
CA THR A 6 -16.46 -19.59 45.78
C THR A 6 -16.40 -18.73 44.54
N GLY A 7 -15.30 -17.98 44.38
CA GLY A 7 -14.97 -17.34 43.13
C GLY A 7 -14.75 -18.37 42.04
N LEU A 8 -15.65 -18.44 41.07
CA LEU A 8 -15.48 -19.17 39.83
C LEU A 8 -14.22 -18.64 39.13
N ASN A 9 -13.12 -19.32 39.31
CA ASN A 9 -12.00 -19.28 38.41
C ASN A 9 -12.49 -19.79 37.06
N ALA A 10 -12.82 -18.88 36.18
CA ALA A 10 -12.93 -19.19 34.75
C ALA A 10 -11.56 -19.69 34.33
N GLY A 11 -11.48 -21.00 34.25
CA GLY A 11 -10.28 -21.77 34.07
C GLY A 11 -9.45 -21.26 32.88
N ALA A 12 -8.20 -21.12 33.16
CA ALA A 12 -7.16 -21.16 32.17
C ALA A 12 -7.34 -22.43 31.35
N VAL A 13 -7.92 -22.33 30.16
CA VAL A 13 -7.90 -23.37 29.15
C VAL A 13 -6.52 -23.34 28.50
N SER A 14 -5.54 -23.79 29.27
CA SER A 14 -4.28 -24.29 28.72
C SER A 14 -4.51 -25.74 28.31
N GLY A 15 -5.23 -25.92 27.23
CA GLY A 15 -5.33 -27.17 26.53
C GLY A 15 -4.90 -26.93 25.11
N THR A 16 -4.11 -27.80 24.54
CA THR A 16 -3.87 -28.03 23.12
C THR A 16 -5.19 -28.28 22.38
N ALA A 17 -6.16 -27.40 22.56
CA ALA A 17 -7.34 -27.30 21.73
C ALA A 17 -6.83 -26.95 20.34
N GLY A 18 -7.00 -27.89 19.42
CA GLY A 18 -6.48 -27.79 18.07
C GLY A 18 -6.64 -26.40 17.53
N LEU A 19 -5.53 -25.83 17.08
CA LEU A 19 -5.47 -24.49 16.51
C LEU A 19 -6.56 -24.41 15.46
N SER A 20 -7.66 -23.75 15.77
CA SER A 20 -8.78 -23.63 14.84
C SER A 20 -8.30 -22.80 13.66
N LEU A 21 -8.17 -23.39 12.50
CA LEU A 21 -7.82 -22.68 11.27
C LEU A 21 -8.91 -21.71 10.83
N VAL A 22 -10.10 -21.80 11.42
CA VAL A 22 -11.26 -20.98 11.08
C VAL A 22 -10.96 -19.47 11.19
N PRO A 23 -10.38 -18.94 12.28
CA PRO A 23 -10.05 -17.51 12.36
C PRO A 23 -9.06 -17.05 11.28
N ALA A 24 -8.09 -17.90 10.95
CA ALA A 24 -7.12 -17.59 9.90
C ALA A 24 -7.79 -17.53 8.51
N PHE A 25 -8.67 -18.48 8.20
CA PHE A 25 -9.45 -18.46 6.96
C PHE A 25 -10.42 -17.28 6.87
N VAL A 26 -11.07 -16.93 7.97
CA VAL A 26 -11.92 -15.74 8.03
C VAL A 26 -11.12 -14.48 7.78
N ALA A 27 -9.97 -14.32 8.45
CA ALA A 27 -9.08 -13.17 8.23
C ALA A 27 -8.62 -13.07 6.77
N PHE A 28 -8.25 -14.18 6.16
CA PHE A 28 -7.83 -14.23 4.76
C PHE A 28 -8.98 -13.88 3.80
N SER A 29 -10.19 -14.40 4.03
CA SER A 29 -11.36 -14.08 3.22
C SER A 29 -11.73 -12.60 3.31
N VAL A 30 -11.73 -12.05 4.53
CA VAL A 30 -11.98 -10.63 4.77
C VAL A 30 -10.88 -9.78 4.10
N ALA A 31 -9.62 -10.20 4.14
CA ALA A 31 -8.53 -9.49 3.47
C ALA A 31 -8.72 -9.44 1.95
N ILE A 32 -9.16 -10.53 1.31
CA ILE A 32 -9.49 -10.56 -0.12
C ILE A 32 -10.61 -9.56 -0.44
N LEU A 33 -11.69 -9.60 0.33
CA LEU A 33 -12.82 -8.67 0.13
C LEU A 33 -12.40 -7.22 0.31
N CYS A 34 -11.61 -6.91 1.35
CA CYS A 34 -11.07 -5.57 1.58
C CYS A 34 -10.11 -5.13 0.48
N ALA A 35 -9.26 -6.02 -0.03
CA ALA A 35 -8.36 -5.71 -1.14
C ALA A 35 -9.15 -5.39 -2.42
N CYS A 36 -10.15 -6.20 -2.76
CA CYS A 36 -11.02 -5.92 -3.91
C CYS A 36 -11.82 -4.62 -3.74
N ALA A 37 -12.35 -4.37 -2.55
CA ALA A 37 -13.10 -3.15 -2.25
C ALA A 37 -12.21 -1.91 -2.32
N SER A 38 -10.98 -1.97 -1.78
CA SER A 38 -10.02 -0.85 -1.82
C SER A 38 -9.60 -0.51 -3.25
N GLU A 39 -9.34 -1.50 -4.09
CA GLU A 39 -9.01 -1.28 -5.50
C GLU A 39 -10.23 -0.78 -6.29
N GLY A 40 -11.43 -1.28 -5.98
CA GLY A 40 -12.68 -0.76 -6.53
C GLY A 40 -12.92 0.71 -6.17
N LEU A 41 -12.63 1.12 -4.94
CA LEU A 41 -12.69 2.51 -4.50
C LEU A 41 -11.69 3.40 -5.24
N VAL A 42 -10.45 2.95 -5.40
CA VAL A 42 -9.43 3.65 -6.17
C VAL A 42 -9.87 3.83 -7.62
N TRP A 43 -10.37 2.75 -8.22
CA TRP A 43 -10.90 2.82 -9.58
C TRP A 43 -12.04 3.81 -9.71
N TYR A 44 -12.99 3.78 -8.79
CA TYR A 44 -14.15 4.66 -8.80
C TYR A 44 -13.77 6.14 -8.59
N ILE A 45 -12.88 6.42 -7.62
CA ILE A 45 -12.50 7.79 -7.22
C ILE A 45 -11.51 8.40 -8.22
N ILE A 46 -10.54 7.63 -8.71
CA ILE A 46 -9.44 8.14 -9.52
C ILE A 46 -9.64 7.83 -11.00
N TYR A 47 -9.70 6.53 -11.35
CA TYR A 47 -9.61 6.09 -12.74
C TYR A 47 -10.88 6.36 -13.56
N ARG A 48 -12.02 6.49 -12.90
CA ARG A 48 -13.29 6.84 -13.57
C ARG A 48 -13.33 8.30 -14.03
N HIS A 49 -12.59 9.21 -13.36
CA HIS A 49 -12.62 10.63 -13.69
C HIS A 49 -11.88 10.92 -15.00
N ALA A 50 -12.57 11.59 -15.94
CA ALA A 50 -12.00 11.99 -17.23
C ALA A 50 -10.76 12.87 -17.08
N ASP A 51 -10.70 13.69 -16.04
CA ASP A 51 -9.57 14.58 -15.78
C ASP A 51 -8.28 13.80 -15.45
N TYR A 52 -8.39 12.66 -14.76
CA TYR A 52 -7.22 11.83 -14.48
C TYR A 52 -6.67 11.22 -15.77
N LYS A 53 -7.56 10.71 -16.64
CA LYS A 53 -7.16 10.14 -17.94
C LYS A 53 -6.51 11.19 -18.86
N LYS A 54 -7.05 12.41 -18.87
CA LYS A 54 -6.45 13.53 -19.63
C LYS A 54 -5.06 13.86 -19.12
N LEU A 55 -4.87 13.95 -17.79
CA LEU A 55 -3.56 14.21 -17.19
C LEU A 55 -2.56 13.09 -17.49
N CYS A 56 -2.99 11.82 -17.47
CA CYS A 56 -2.11 10.70 -17.82
C CYS A 56 -1.65 10.80 -19.28
N PHE A 57 -2.56 11.09 -20.19
CA PHE A 57 -2.24 11.27 -21.60
C PHE A 57 -1.30 12.47 -21.83
N GLU A 58 -1.57 13.60 -21.16
CA GLU A 58 -0.73 14.78 -21.21
C GLU A 58 0.68 14.50 -20.68
N PHE A 59 0.79 13.73 -19.58
CA PHE A 59 2.07 13.32 -19.02
C PHE A 59 2.87 12.45 -20.00
N GLU A 60 2.23 11.43 -20.59
CA GLU A 60 2.89 10.56 -21.58
C GLU A 60 3.34 11.32 -22.82
N ASP A 61 2.51 12.23 -23.34
CA ASP A 61 2.84 13.07 -24.51
C ASP A 61 4.03 14.01 -24.19
N GLN A 62 4.01 14.67 -23.06
CA GLN A 62 5.12 15.56 -22.66
C GLN A 62 6.40 14.80 -22.35
N GLN A 63 6.31 13.62 -21.76
CA GLN A 63 7.47 12.77 -21.52
C GLN A 63 8.08 12.27 -22.83
N ALA A 64 7.26 11.82 -23.77
CA ALA A 64 7.73 11.43 -25.11
C ALA A 64 8.42 12.59 -25.87
N LYS A 65 7.87 13.80 -25.77
CA LYS A 65 8.51 15.01 -26.34
C LYS A 65 9.84 15.33 -25.68
N LEU A 66 9.93 15.21 -24.35
CA LEU A 66 11.15 15.41 -23.61
C LEU A 66 12.25 14.41 -24.01
N ASP A 67 11.87 13.14 -24.09
CA ASP A 67 12.81 12.08 -24.47
C ASP A 67 13.33 12.27 -25.91
N ALA A 68 12.43 12.64 -26.84
CA ALA A 68 12.82 12.99 -28.21
C ALA A 68 13.74 14.23 -28.28
N MET A 69 13.54 15.23 -27.41
CA MET A 69 14.43 16.39 -27.35
C MET A 69 15.80 16.03 -26.76
N LYS A 70 15.85 15.19 -25.75
CA LYS A 70 17.10 14.70 -25.16
C LYS A 70 17.90 13.86 -26.16
N GLU A 71 17.24 12.98 -26.88
CA GLU A 71 17.87 12.16 -27.93
C GLU A 71 18.47 13.03 -29.03
N LYS A 72 17.71 14.04 -29.51
CA LYS A 72 18.24 15.00 -30.49
C LYS A 72 19.44 15.78 -29.94
N LEU A 73 19.41 16.21 -28.68
CA LEU A 73 20.51 16.92 -28.06
C LEU A 73 21.77 16.03 -28.01
N MET A 74 21.63 14.77 -27.62
CA MET A 74 22.74 13.80 -27.58
C MET A 74 23.31 13.55 -28.97
N TYR A 75 22.48 13.39 -30.00
CA TYR A 75 22.93 13.15 -31.37
C TYR A 75 23.62 14.36 -31.98
N THR A 76 23.24 15.58 -31.61
CA THR A 76 23.73 16.81 -32.19
C THR A 76 24.87 17.46 -31.38
N ALA A 77 25.18 16.91 -30.19
CA ALA A 77 26.22 17.47 -29.28
C ALA A 77 27.63 17.55 -29.90
N GLY A 78 27.91 16.75 -30.92
CA GLY A 78 29.21 16.73 -31.59
C GLY A 78 29.34 17.71 -32.78
N THR A 79 28.25 18.32 -33.25
CA THR A 79 28.22 19.02 -34.55
C THR A 79 27.80 20.49 -34.44
N GLN A 80 27.30 20.96 -33.30
CA GLN A 80 26.74 22.32 -33.15
C GLN A 80 27.64 23.31 -32.43
N THR A 81 27.47 24.60 -32.82
CA THR A 81 28.10 25.76 -32.17
C THR A 81 27.64 25.85 -30.70
N GLN A 82 28.53 26.24 -29.78
CA GLN A 82 28.24 26.38 -28.33
C GLN A 82 26.95 27.15 -28.00
N ASN A 83 26.64 28.18 -28.77
CA ASN A 83 25.42 28.96 -28.56
C ASN A 83 24.14 28.21 -28.89
N ALA A 84 24.16 27.36 -29.93
CA ALA A 84 23.04 26.49 -30.30
C ALA A 84 22.81 25.39 -29.27
N GLN A 85 23.88 24.83 -28.70
CA GLN A 85 23.84 23.84 -27.65
C GLN A 85 23.20 24.40 -26.37
N LYS A 86 23.62 25.58 -25.91
CA LYS A 86 23.03 26.28 -24.76
C LYS A 86 21.53 26.60 -24.97
N ALA A 87 21.14 26.95 -26.19
CA ALA A 87 19.73 27.19 -26.51
C ALA A 87 18.91 25.90 -26.48
N ALA A 88 19.46 24.79 -26.95
CA ALA A 88 18.82 23.46 -26.88
C ALA A 88 18.70 22.98 -25.43
N GLU A 89 19.73 23.12 -24.61
CA GLU A 89 19.71 22.79 -23.18
C GLU A 89 18.61 23.57 -22.43
N ARG A 90 18.45 24.85 -22.71
CA ARG A 90 17.37 25.67 -22.12
C ARG A 90 15.99 25.14 -22.49
N LYS A 91 15.78 24.70 -23.75
CA LYS A 91 14.51 24.11 -24.20
C LYS A 91 14.23 22.80 -23.49
N VAL A 92 15.23 21.95 -23.33
CA VAL A 92 15.11 20.69 -22.58
C VAL A 92 14.75 20.97 -21.12
N LYS A 93 15.37 21.94 -20.48
CA LYS A 93 15.09 22.33 -19.09
C LYS A 93 13.64 22.83 -18.92
N ILE A 94 13.14 23.67 -19.84
CA ILE A 94 11.74 24.12 -19.82
C ILE A 94 10.78 22.95 -20.00
N ALA A 95 11.11 22.01 -20.89
CA ALA A 95 10.29 20.79 -21.07
C ALA A 95 10.32 19.89 -19.84
N GLU A 96 11.46 19.76 -19.15
CA GLU A 96 11.56 19.04 -17.87
C GLU A 96 10.70 19.67 -16.78
N ASP A 97 10.70 20.99 -16.68
CA ASP A 97 9.88 21.70 -15.69
C ASP A 97 8.39 21.54 -15.98
N SER A 98 7.98 21.51 -17.27
CA SER A 98 6.58 21.23 -17.63
C SER A 98 6.17 19.80 -17.31
N VAL A 99 7.03 18.80 -17.55
CA VAL A 99 6.78 17.41 -17.16
C VAL A 99 6.66 17.28 -15.64
N LYS A 100 7.52 17.95 -14.86
CA LYS A 100 7.45 17.95 -13.39
C LYS A 100 6.15 18.58 -12.88
N ASP A 101 5.64 19.63 -13.50
CA ASP A 101 4.36 20.24 -13.11
C ASP A 101 3.20 19.27 -13.32
N VAL A 102 3.09 18.65 -14.49
CA VAL A 102 2.05 17.62 -14.76
C VAL A 102 2.20 16.42 -13.84
N GLN A 103 3.44 15.98 -13.58
CA GLN A 103 3.74 14.91 -12.64
C GLN A 103 3.26 15.24 -11.22
N SER A 104 3.49 16.46 -10.75
CA SER A 104 3.05 16.89 -9.42
C SER A 104 1.52 16.89 -9.30
N ARG A 105 0.82 17.35 -10.33
CA ARG A 105 -0.66 17.32 -10.40
C ARG A 105 -1.20 15.88 -10.39
N LEU A 106 -0.57 14.97 -11.12
CA LEU A 106 -0.90 13.54 -11.08
C LEU A 106 -0.68 12.95 -9.69
N MET A 107 0.45 13.26 -9.05
CA MET A 107 0.77 12.80 -7.71
C MET A 107 -0.27 13.26 -6.68
N VAL A 108 -0.68 14.53 -6.71
CA VAL A 108 -1.71 15.06 -5.79
C VAL A 108 -3.03 14.30 -5.95
N LYS A 109 -3.46 14.01 -7.19
CA LYS A 109 -4.69 13.23 -7.41
C LYS A 109 -4.54 11.78 -6.92
N LYS A 110 -3.39 11.15 -7.17
CA LYS A 110 -3.09 9.80 -6.70
C LYS A 110 -3.03 9.71 -5.16
N THR A 111 -2.42 10.70 -4.52
CA THR A 111 -2.31 10.79 -3.05
C THR A 111 -3.69 10.90 -2.39
N ARG A 112 -4.63 11.67 -2.96
CA ARG A 112 -6.01 11.74 -2.45
C ARG A 112 -6.69 10.36 -2.44
N GLY A 113 -6.50 9.57 -3.49
CA GLY A 113 -7.02 8.21 -3.52
C GLY A 113 -6.35 7.30 -2.48
N MET A 114 -5.04 7.40 -2.32
CA MET A 114 -4.31 6.63 -1.29
C MET A 114 -4.78 6.97 0.12
N LEU A 115 -5.09 8.24 0.41
CA LEU A 115 -5.64 8.64 1.70
C LEU A 115 -7.02 7.99 1.97
N CYS A 116 -7.90 7.96 0.97
CA CYS A 116 -9.20 7.29 1.12
C CYS A 116 -9.04 5.79 1.40
N VAL A 117 -8.11 5.11 0.71
CA VAL A 117 -7.78 3.71 0.97
C VAL A 117 -7.19 3.52 2.36
N GLY A 118 -6.32 4.44 2.80
CA GLY A 118 -5.74 4.41 4.14
C GLY A 118 -6.81 4.49 5.24
N VAL A 119 -7.76 5.42 5.11
CA VAL A 119 -8.89 5.55 6.04
C VAL A 119 -9.77 4.28 6.01
N PHE A 120 -10.08 3.76 4.82
CA PHE A 120 -10.85 2.52 4.67
C PHE A 120 -10.16 1.34 5.37
N MET A 121 -8.84 1.21 5.22
CA MET A 121 -8.05 0.18 5.90
C MET A 121 -8.03 0.33 7.41
N MET A 122 -7.92 1.57 7.93
CA MET A 122 -7.99 1.83 9.37
C MET A 122 -9.33 1.40 9.95
N VAL A 123 -10.44 1.68 9.25
CA VAL A 123 -11.77 1.23 9.67
C VAL A 123 -11.89 -0.29 9.62
N ALA A 124 -11.37 -0.94 8.59
CA ALA A 124 -11.37 -2.40 8.47
C ALA A 124 -10.59 -3.08 9.60
N ILE A 125 -9.42 -2.56 9.95
CA ILE A 125 -8.62 -3.07 11.08
C ILE A 125 -9.34 -2.85 12.41
N ALA A 126 -9.93 -1.67 12.62
CA ALA A 126 -10.66 -1.36 13.84
C ALA A 126 -11.87 -2.27 14.02
N THR A 127 -12.66 -2.53 12.96
CA THR A 127 -13.79 -3.45 13.01
C THR A 127 -13.34 -4.89 13.26
N LEU A 128 -12.28 -5.34 12.60
CA LEU A 128 -11.75 -6.68 12.81
C LEU A 128 -11.30 -6.88 14.26
N ASN A 129 -10.59 -5.89 14.81
CA ASN A 129 -10.10 -5.93 16.18
C ASN A 129 -11.25 -5.86 17.20
N SER A 130 -12.34 -5.15 16.89
CA SER A 130 -13.52 -5.09 17.76
C SER A 130 -14.25 -6.45 17.88
N PHE A 131 -14.32 -7.21 16.78
CA PHE A 131 -15.03 -8.50 16.77
C PHE A 131 -14.17 -9.67 17.27
N TRP A 132 -12.86 -9.63 17.06
CA TRP A 132 -11.94 -10.74 17.35
C TRP A 132 -10.76 -10.32 18.24
N SER A 133 -10.96 -9.37 19.13
CA SER A 133 -9.94 -9.00 20.12
C SER A 133 -9.54 -10.20 20.97
N GLY A 134 -8.23 -10.41 21.14
CA GLY A 134 -7.70 -11.51 21.94
C GLY A 134 -7.74 -12.90 21.29
N THR A 135 -8.17 -13.01 20.02
CA THR A 135 -8.20 -14.30 19.33
C THR A 135 -6.85 -14.61 18.71
N ILE A 136 -6.30 -15.76 19.06
CA ILE A 136 -5.05 -16.29 18.47
C ILE A 136 -5.43 -16.93 17.13
N ALA A 137 -4.92 -16.36 16.04
CA ALA A 137 -5.23 -16.85 14.70
C ALA A 137 -4.19 -17.84 14.18
N ALA A 138 -2.93 -17.73 14.61
CA ALA A 138 -1.87 -18.65 14.25
C ALA A 138 -0.76 -18.65 15.32
N ARG A 139 0.05 -19.71 15.33
CA ARG A 139 1.24 -19.81 16.18
C ARG A 139 2.46 -20.04 15.30
N LEU A 140 3.46 -19.18 15.47
CA LEU A 140 4.70 -19.24 14.71
C LEU A 140 5.64 -20.32 15.27
N PRO A 141 6.37 -21.04 14.41
CA PRO A 141 7.38 -22.00 14.84
C PRO A 141 8.65 -21.34 15.41
N PHE A 142 8.79 -20.04 15.29
CA PHE A 142 9.95 -19.26 15.74
C PHE A 142 9.50 -18.00 16.49
N THR A 143 10.38 -17.43 17.30
CA THR A 143 10.16 -16.13 17.93
C THR A 143 10.50 -15.01 16.93
N PRO A 144 9.55 -14.13 16.58
CA PRO A 144 9.82 -13.02 15.68
C PRO A 144 10.73 -11.97 16.34
N TRP A 145 11.32 -11.10 15.52
CA TRP A 145 12.15 -9.98 16.01
C TRP A 145 11.30 -9.00 16.81
N SER A 146 11.92 -8.29 17.75
CA SER A 146 11.21 -7.37 18.64
C SER A 146 10.36 -6.31 17.91
N PHE A 147 10.76 -5.86 16.71
CA PHE A 147 9.95 -4.98 15.87
C PHE A 147 8.68 -5.68 15.36
N ALA A 148 8.79 -6.92 14.95
CA ALA A 148 7.67 -7.68 14.42
C ALA A 148 6.73 -8.16 15.52
N THR A 149 7.23 -8.41 16.74
CA THR A 149 6.41 -8.85 17.88
C THR A 149 5.31 -7.86 18.21
N GLY A 150 5.61 -6.56 18.22
CA GLY A 150 4.61 -5.52 18.50
C GLY A 150 3.44 -5.51 17.51
N MET A 151 3.70 -5.87 16.24
CA MET A 151 2.66 -5.93 15.20
C MET A 151 1.94 -7.29 15.20
N LEU A 152 2.66 -8.38 15.39
CA LEU A 152 2.12 -9.74 15.34
C LEU A 152 1.32 -10.08 16.59
N HIS A 153 1.74 -9.61 17.76
CA HIS A 153 1.10 -9.87 19.04
C HIS A 153 0.10 -8.78 19.47
N TYR A 154 -0.26 -7.89 18.54
CA TYR A 154 -1.16 -6.77 18.82
C TYR A 154 -2.54 -7.25 19.28
N GLY A 155 -2.94 -6.83 20.49
CA GLY A 155 -4.27 -7.11 21.04
C GLY A 155 -4.45 -8.52 21.63
N ILE A 156 -3.40 -9.33 21.76
CA ILE A 156 -3.44 -10.62 22.44
C ILE A 156 -2.93 -10.44 23.88
N PRO A 157 -3.66 -10.90 24.90
CA PRO A 157 -3.18 -10.94 26.27
C PRO A 157 -2.22 -12.12 26.46
N GLY A 158 -1.03 -11.89 27.02
CA GLY A 158 -0.02 -12.93 27.32
C GLY A 158 1.38 -12.52 26.92
N ASP A 159 2.37 -13.36 27.30
CA ASP A 159 3.80 -13.12 27.04
C ASP A 159 4.38 -14.08 25.98
N ASP A 160 3.54 -14.90 25.33
CA ASP A 160 4.02 -15.81 24.28
C ASP A 160 4.05 -15.08 22.91
N TYR A 161 5.17 -14.46 22.60
CA TYR A 161 5.42 -13.72 21.35
C TYR A 161 5.37 -14.58 20.07
N ARG A 162 5.11 -15.88 20.18
CA ARG A 162 4.89 -16.75 19.02
C ARG A 162 3.45 -16.73 18.50
N GLU A 163 2.55 -16.16 19.28
CA GLU A 163 1.14 -16.07 18.90
C GLU A 163 0.89 -14.88 17.99
N CYS A 164 0.19 -15.15 16.89
CA CYS A 164 -0.20 -14.13 15.92
C CYS A 164 -1.64 -13.74 16.09
N SER A 165 -1.88 -12.44 16.13
CA SER A 165 -3.22 -11.88 16.10
C SER A 165 -3.89 -12.05 14.73
N ILE A 166 -5.21 -12.07 14.73
CA ILE A 166 -5.99 -12.08 13.49
C ILE A 166 -5.70 -10.83 12.63
N THR A 167 -5.44 -9.71 13.27
CA THR A 167 -5.06 -8.44 12.64
C THR A 167 -3.75 -8.57 11.86
N ALA A 168 -2.75 -9.26 12.42
CA ALA A 168 -1.49 -9.50 11.75
C ALA A 168 -1.65 -10.33 10.47
N ILE A 169 -2.44 -11.40 10.54
CA ILE A 169 -2.75 -12.24 9.36
C ILE A 169 -3.51 -11.42 8.32
N PHE A 170 -4.46 -10.59 8.73
CA PHE A 170 -5.19 -9.70 7.83
C PHE A 170 -4.25 -8.74 7.10
N ILE A 171 -3.34 -8.07 7.80
CA ILE A 171 -2.40 -7.12 7.20
C ILE A 171 -1.48 -7.83 6.19
N LEU A 172 -0.89 -8.97 6.58
CA LEU A 172 -0.02 -9.76 5.69
C LEU A 172 -0.77 -10.25 4.44
N SER A 173 -1.98 -10.75 4.63
CA SER A 173 -2.85 -11.20 3.54
C SER A 173 -3.20 -10.05 2.60
N ASN A 174 -3.53 -8.88 3.16
CA ASN A 174 -3.89 -7.71 2.37
C ASN A 174 -2.71 -7.20 1.53
N ILE A 175 -1.50 -7.15 2.08
CA ILE A 175 -0.28 -6.77 1.32
C ILE A 175 -0.06 -7.74 0.17
N SER A 176 -0.17 -9.04 0.42
CA SER A 176 0.03 -10.07 -0.59
C SER A 176 -1.05 -10.04 -1.67
N VAL A 177 -2.32 -10.08 -1.26
CA VAL A 177 -3.47 -10.09 -2.19
C VAL A 177 -3.58 -8.79 -2.96
N GLY A 178 -3.36 -7.63 -2.31
CA GLY A 178 -3.43 -6.32 -2.95
C GLY A 178 -2.46 -6.20 -4.13
N ALA A 179 -1.25 -6.74 -4.01
CA ALA A 179 -0.29 -6.76 -5.10
C ALA A 179 -0.79 -7.57 -6.32
N TYR A 180 -1.41 -8.73 -6.08
CA TYR A 180 -1.97 -9.56 -7.14
C TYR A 180 -3.22 -8.93 -7.78
N VAL A 181 -4.12 -8.36 -6.98
CA VAL A 181 -5.34 -7.70 -7.46
C VAL A 181 -5.00 -6.53 -8.39
N LYS A 182 -4.04 -5.68 -8.03
CA LYS A 182 -3.55 -4.58 -8.88
C LYS A 182 -3.04 -5.09 -10.22
N ARG A 183 -2.28 -6.18 -10.21
CA ARG A 183 -1.71 -6.76 -11.42
C ARG A 183 -2.77 -7.38 -12.33
N ILE A 184 -3.74 -8.10 -11.75
CA ILE A 184 -4.84 -8.73 -12.52
C ILE A 184 -5.76 -7.68 -13.13
N LEU A 185 -6.09 -6.63 -12.39
CA LEU A 185 -6.98 -5.56 -12.84
C LEU A 185 -6.28 -4.56 -13.79
N SER A 186 -4.97 -4.73 -14.04
CA SER A 186 -4.15 -3.81 -14.87
C SER A 186 -4.34 -2.34 -14.49
N LEU A 187 -4.59 -2.08 -13.22
CA LEU A 187 -4.79 -0.74 -12.66
C LEU A 187 -3.47 0.02 -12.45
N GLU A 188 -2.38 -0.49 -13.00
CA GLU A 188 -1.11 0.24 -13.00
C GLU A 188 -1.25 1.42 -13.98
N GLY A 189 -1.51 2.60 -13.42
CA GLY A 189 -1.36 3.85 -14.17
C GLY A 189 0.11 4.04 -14.61
N PRO A 190 0.40 5.05 -15.46
CA PRO A 190 1.74 5.29 -15.95
C PRO A 190 2.74 5.31 -14.78
N ARG A 191 3.88 4.63 -14.98
CA ARG A 191 4.96 4.56 -13.98
C ARG A 191 5.58 5.95 -13.83
N VAL A 192 5.06 6.71 -12.91
CA VAL A 192 5.63 8.01 -12.54
C VAL A 192 6.86 7.72 -11.68
N SER A 193 8.04 7.71 -12.30
CA SER A 193 9.29 7.62 -11.56
C SER A 193 9.45 8.88 -10.71
N MET A 194 9.83 8.74 -9.45
CA MET A 194 10.15 9.91 -8.63
C MET A 194 11.34 10.63 -9.28
N PRO A 195 11.28 11.98 -9.42
CA PRO A 195 12.43 12.72 -9.89
C PRO A 195 13.58 12.47 -8.91
N ASN A 196 14.73 12.07 -9.47
CA ASN A 196 15.92 11.90 -8.64
C ASN A 196 16.32 13.28 -8.09
N PRO A 197 16.29 13.51 -6.76
CA PRO A 197 16.62 14.82 -6.19
C PRO A 197 18.09 15.20 -6.35
N TYR A 198 18.91 14.27 -6.87
CA TYR A 198 20.36 14.43 -7.04
C TYR A 198 20.79 14.42 -8.53
N ALA A 199 19.86 14.55 -9.49
CA ALA A 199 20.17 14.62 -10.92
C ALA A 199 20.20 16.07 -11.42
#